data_47db8090f4095c44e32a2a069f32cded
#
_entry.id   47db8090f4095c44e32a2a069f32cded
#
_cell.length_a   1.000
_cell.length_b   1.000
_cell.length_c   1.000
_cell.angle_alpha   90.00
_cell.angle_beta   90.00
_cell.angle_gamma   90.00
#
_symmetry.space_group_name_H-M   'P 1'
#
loop_
_entity.id
_entity.type
_entity.pdbx_description
1 polymer ?
#
loop_
_entity_poly.entity_id
_entity_poly.type
_entity_poly.pdbx_seq_one_letter_code
_entity_poly.pdbx_strand_id
1 'polypeptide(L)'
;MKKLLLPIMLGALLTGCNETTTVNNNGEFTAQQKAQIEQIASQYIINHPEVLVKASQTLQQQQMQAQQNDAKQAVIANADQLLKDKTTPFIGPKDAKVNVIEFFDYQCMYCSKIADTVKQLEAKNPEVKFIFKETPIFASRWEASKYAADMGNWIYQQKGGATYAKYHNAVFATGKDEGKLTKQDINTIATSVGVDVSKFNANNTFMNNFELFSKLGFQGTPALIVMPSNNITADNIHIINGYNPDALAKAIKDVEASTK
;
A
#
# COMPACT_ATOMS: atom_id res chain seq x y z
N MET A 1 46.71 -80.94 59.07
CA MET A 1 45.59 -80.07 59.49
C MET A 1 45.26 -79.09 58.41
N LYS A 2 44.35 -79.43 57.50
CA LYS A 2 43.94 -78.64 56.38
C LYS A 2 42.56 -77.94 56.67
N LYS A 3 42.51 -76.63 56.76
CA LYS A 3 41.32 -75.85 56.83
C LYS A 3 40.85 -75.50 55.47
N LEU A 4 39.64 -75.96 55.10
CA LEU A 4 38.94 -75.65 53.85
C LEU A 4 38.22 -74.31 54.02
N LEU A 5 38.54 -73.32 53.22
CA LEU A 5 37.80 -72.06 53.17
C LEU A 5 36.93 -72.04 51.91
N LEU A 6 35.60 -71.92 52.16
CA LEU A 6 34.55 -71.80 51.12
C LEU A 6 34.37 -70.33 50.71
N PRO A 7 34.38 -69.99 49.48
CA PRO A 7 34.03 -68.60 49.08
C PRO A 7 32.54 -68.41 48.92
N ILE A 8 32.01 -67.41 49.62
CA ILE A 8 30.64 -66.92 49.46
C ILE A 8 30.58 -66.06 48.18
N MET A 9 29.83 -66.55 47.20
CA MET A 9 29.42 -65.78 46.06
C MET A 9 28.31 -64.77 46.44
N LEU A 10 28.64 -63.47 46.41
CA LEU A 10 27.66 -62.38 46.55
C LEU A 10 27.15 -62.05 45.14
N GLY A 11 25.97 -62.51 44.78
CA GLY A 11 25.26 -62.21 43.52
C GLY A 11 24.72 -60.79 43.56
N ALA A 12 25.31 -59.87 42.83
CA ALA A 12 24.75 -58.55 42.56
C ALA A 12 23.64 -58.66 41.52
N LEU A 13 22.40 -58.54 41.97
CA LEU A 13 21.22 -58.34 41.11
C LEU A 13 21.27 -56.91 40.51
N LEU A 14 21.80 -56.78 39.31
CA LEU A 14 21.62 -55.63 38.48
C LEU A 14 20.18 -55.66 37.87
N THR A 15 19.20 -55.08 38.55
CA THR A 15 17.91 -54.72 37.96
C THR A 15 18.15 -53.53 37.04
N GLY A 16 18.51 -53.81 35.79
CA GLY A 16 18.48 -52.82 34.72
C GLY A 16 17.06 -52.37 34.49
N CYS A 17 16.75 -51.13 34.78
CA CYS A 17 15.54 -50.47 34.28
C CYS A 17 15.62 -50.47 32.74
N ASN A 18 14.96 -51.42 32.12
CA ASN A 18 14.75 -51.46 30.69
C ASN A 18 13.54 -50.56 30.40
N GLU A 19 13.77 -49.25 30.36
CA GLU A 19 12.81 -48.34 29.74
C GLU A 19 12.81 -48.63 28.24
N THR A 20 11.92 -49.52 27.86
CA THR A 20 11.59 -49.75 26.45
C THR A 20 10.95 -48.49 25.90
N THR A 21 11.76 -47.60 25.34
CA THR A 21 11.27 -46.56 24.46
C THR A 21 10.65 -47.22 23.24
N THR A 22 9.37 -47.51 23.30
CA THR A 22 8.58 -47.94 22.14
C THR A 22 8.50 -46.77 21.19
N VAL A 23 9.41 -46.74 20.22
CA VAL A 23 9.29 -45.88 19.03
C VAL A 23 8.11 -46.43 18.24
N ASN A 24 7.01 -45.69 18.22
CA ASN A 24 5.86 -46.07 17.41
C ASN A 24 6.29 -45.94 15.94
N ASN A 25 6.31 -47.03 15.19
CA ASN A 25 6.78 -47.10 13.81
C ASN A 25 5.95 -46.24 12.79
N ASN A 26 4.93 -45.54 13.29
CA ASN A 26 4.09 -44.63 12.47
C ASN A 26 4.54 -43.15 12.51
N GLY A 27 5.70 -42.82 13.11
CA GLY A 27 6.18 -41.44 13.17
C GLY A 27 5.39 -40.53 14.14
N GLU A 28 4.46 -41.05 14.90
CA GLU A 28 3.67 -40.29 15.90
C GLU A 28 4.34 -40.30 17.26
N PHE A 29 4.47 -39.14 17.89
CA PHE A 29 4.92 -39.02 19.29
C PHE A 29 3.92 -39.65 20.27
N THR A 30 4.44 -40.35 21.27
CA THR A 30 3.61 -40.83 22.40
C THR A 30 3.04 -39.65 23.19
N ALA A 31 1.99 -39.89 23.97
CA ALA A 31 1.40 -38.86 24.83
C ALA A 31 2.42 -38.21 25.78
N GLN A 32 3.33 -39.02 26.34
CA GLN A 32 4.39 -38.54 27.23
C GLN A 32 5.41 -37.68 26.49
N GLN A 33 5.80 -38.06 25.27
CA GLN A 33 6.71 -37.25 24.42
C GLN A 33 6.05 -35.94 24.03
N LYS A 34 4.75 -35.92 23.69
CA LYS A 34 4.00 -34.68 23.38
C LYS A 34 4.02 -33.73 24.57
N ALA A 35 3.71 -34.24 25.80
CA ALA A 35 3.75 -33.42 27.01
C ALA A 35 5.14 -32.84 27.30
N GLN A 36 6.21 -33.64 27.09
CA GLN A 36 7.60 -33.14 27.24
C GLN A 36 7.94 -32.06 26.20
N ILE A 37 7.54 -32.24 24.94
CA ILE A 37 7.76 -31.25 23.88
C ILE A 37 7.05 -29.95 24.23
N GLU A 38 5.80 -29.99 24.67
CA GLU A 38 5.04 -28.82 25.09
C GLU A 38 5.70 -28.08 26.26
N GLN A 39 6.20 -28.82 27.25
CA GLN A 39 6.93 -28.24 28.39
C GLN A 39 8.23 -27.56 27.94
N ILE A 40 9.02 -28.23 27.11
CA ILE A 40 10.31 -27.67 26.56
C ILE A 40 10.02 -26.43 25.74
N ALA A 41 9.03 -26.48 24.83
CA ALA A 41 8.67 -25.35 23.99
C ALA A 41 8.19 -24.16 24.82
N SER A 42 7.35 -24.42 25.84
CA SER A 42 6.86 -23.36 26.74
C SER A 42 8.02 -22.71 27.51
N GLN A 43 8.89 -23.49 28.11
CA GLN A 43 10.06 -22.98 28.84
C GLN A 43 11.03 -22.22 27.93
N TYR A 44 11.24 -22.72 26.71
CA TYR A 44 12.08 -22.04 25.73
C TYR A 44 11.52 -20.65 25.39
N ILE A 45 10.21 -20.54 25.10
CA ILE A 45 9.58 -19.25 24.79
C ILE A 45 9.62 -18.29 25.99
N ILE A 46 9.40 -18.81 27.21
CA ILE A 46 9.47 -17.99 28.45
C ILE A 46 10.89 -17.45 28.66
N ASN A 47 11.91 -18.28 28.42
CA ASN A 47 13.31 -17.90 28.61
C ASN A 47 13.86 -17.07 27.45
N HIS A 48 13.21 -17.13 26.25
CA HIS A 48 13.59 -16.44 25.03
C HIS A 48 12.42 -15.65 24.43
N PRO A 49 11.87 -14.62 25.13
CA PRO A 49 10.71 -13.87 24.66
C PRO A 49 10.93 -13.15 23.34
N GLU A 50 12.17 -12.89 22.96
CA GLU A 50 12.58 -12.31 21.67
C GLU A 50 12.14 -13.19 20.48
N VAL A 51 11.91 -14.47 20.66
CA VAL A 51 11.39 -15.37 19.61
C VAL A 51 9.98 -14.94 19.16
N LEU A 52 9.12 -14.54 20.10
CA LEU A 52 7.78 -14.05 19.77
C LEU A 52 7.84 -12.72 19.02
N VAL A 53 8.74 -11.81 19.42
CA VAL A 53 8.95 -10.53 18.72
C VAL A 53 9.40 -10.80 17.29
N LYS A 54 10.40 -11.65 17.10
CA LYS A 54 10.92 -12.01 15.79
C LYS A 54 9.87 -12.70 14.91
N ALA A 55 9.10 -13.62 15.47
CA ALA A 55 8.00 -14.29 14.76
C ALA A 55 6.92 -13.30 14.34
N SER A 56 6.53 -12.35 15.21
CA SER A 56 5.57 -11.30 14.90
C SER A 56 6.09 -10.38 13.77
N GLN A 57 7.35 -9.95 13.84
CA GLN A 57 7.97 -9.14 12.79
C GLN A 57 8.00 -9.87 11.44
N THR A 58 8.35 -11.16 11.44
CA THR A 58 8.37 -11.99 10.23
C THR A 58 6.97 -12.12 9.64
N LEU A 59 5.96 -12.39 10.46
CA LEU A 59 4.57 -12.48 10.02
C LEU A 59 4.08 -11.15 9.43
N GLN A 60 4.37 -10.05 10.11
CA GLN A 60 4.03 -8.71 9.63
C GLN A 60 4.69 -8.39 8.27
N GLN A 61 5.96 -8.76 8.11
CA GLN A 61 6.66 -8.58 6.84
C GLN A 61 6.05 -9.43 5.72
N GLN A 62 5.69 -10.68 6.00
CA GLN A 62 5.02 -11.56 5.03
C GLN A 62 3.65 -11.00 4.63
N GLN A 63 2.87 -10.50 5.59
CA GLN A 63 1.57 -9.88 5.32
C GLN A 63 1.70 -8.62 4.46
N MET A 64 2.66 -7.74 4.78
CA MET A 64 2.92 -6.55 3.94
C MET A 64 3.33 -6.93 2.51
N GLN A 65 4.19 -7.94 2.36
CA GLN A 65 4.60 -8.42 1.04
C GLN A 65 3.42 -9.01 0.25
N ALA A 66 2.56 -9.79 0.90
CA ALA A 66 1.35 -10.33 0.28
C ALA A 66 0.43 -9.20 -0.17
N GLN A 67 0.15 -8.23 0.69
CA GLN A 67 -0.68 -7.06 0.35
C GLN A 67 -0.12 -6.26 -0.83
N GLN A 68 1.20 -6.06 -0.88
CA GLN A 68 1.84 -5.38 -2.02
C GLN A 68 1.69 -6.17 -3.32
N ASN A 69 1.85 -7.49 -3.27
CA ASN A 69 1.67 -8.33 -4.44
C ASN A 69 0.21 -8.31 -4.92
N ASP A 70 -0.75 -8.43 -4.00
CA ASP A 70 -2.19 -8.37 -4.31
C ASP A 70 -2.55 -7.01 -4.94
N ALA A 71 -2.06 -5.91 -4.38
CA ALA A 71 -2.27 -4.58 -4.93
C ALA A 71 -1.67 -4.45 -6.36
N LYS A 72 -0.47 -4.98 -6.61
CA LYS A 72 0.12 -4.99 -7.96
C LYS A 72 -0.73 -5.81 -8.94
N GLN A 73 -1.23 -6.97 -8.55
CA GLN A 73 -2.13 -7.77 -9.38
C GLN A 73 -3.45 -7.02 -9.66
N ALA A 74 -4.01 -6.34 -8.67
CA ALA A 74 -5.19 -5.50 -8.84
C ALA A 74 -4.92 -4.34 -9.81
N VAL A 75 -3.75 -3.70 -9.75
CA VAL A 75 -3.32 -2.65 -10.71
C VAL A 75 -3.28 -3.22 -12.12
N ILE A 76 -2.68 -4.40 -12.34
CA ILE A 76 -2.62 -5.05 -13.66
C ILE A 76 -4.04 -5.33 -14.18
N ALA A 77 -4.88 -5.91 -13.35
CA ALA A 77 -6.26 -6.26 -13.72
C ALA A 77 -7.13 -5.03 -14.05
N ASN A 78 -6.80 -3.86 -13.50
CA ASN A 78 -7.55 -2.61 -13.71
C ASN A 78 -6.77 -1.56 -14.52
N ALA A 79 -5.73 -1.96 -15.26
CA ALA A 79 -4.87 -1.05 -16.00
C ALA A 79 -5.64 -0.16 -16.99
N ASP A 80 -6.66 -0.68 -17.67
CA ASP A 80 -7.49 0.11 -18.58
C ASP A 80 -8.28 1.20 -17.86
N GLN A 81 -8.83 0.94 -16.67
CA GLN A 81 -9.52 1.96 -15.87
C GLN A 81 -8.54 3.01 -15.33
N LEU A 82 -7.30 2.63 -15.07
CA LEU A 82 -6.26 3.56 -14.62
C LEU A 82 -5.81 4.49 -15.75
N LEU A 83 -5.59 3.95 -16.95
CA LEU A 83 -4.89 4.64 -18.05
C LEU A 83 -5.81 5.25 -19.11
N LYS A 84 -7.00 4.66 -19.34
CA LYS A 84 -7.84 4.97 -20.51
C LYS A 84 -9.18 5.64 -20.16
N ASP A 85 -9.46 5.90 -18.89
CA ASP A 85 -10.65 6.61 -18.46
C ASP A 85 -10.63 8.05 -18.96
N LYS A 86 -11.54 8.36 -19.89
CA LYS A 86 -11.61 9.68 -20.55
C LYS A 86 -12.15 10.78 -19.64
N THR A 87 -12.78 10.42 -18.54
CA THR A 87 -13.36 11.37 -17.58
C THR A 87 -12.35 11.83 -16.55
N THR A 88 -11.23 11.12 -16.42
CA THR A 88 -10.18 11.40 -15.45
C THR A 88 -9.24 12.51 -15.96
N PRO A 89 -8.99 13.55 -15.17
CA PRO A 89 -8.00 14.58 -15.51
C PRO A 89 -6.61 14.00 -15.68
N PHE A 90 -5.90 14.50 -16.71
CA PHE A 90 -4.48 14.21 -16.88
C PHE A 90 -3.73 15.37 -17.51
N ILE A 91 -2.41 15.36 -17.36
CA ILE A 91 -1.44 16.28 -17.92
C ILE A 91 -0.33 15.46 -18.58
N GLY A 92 0.32 16.03 -19.61
CA GLY A 92 1.35 15.34 -20.38
C GLY A 92 0.81 14.67 -21.65
N PRO A 93 1.65 13.93 -22.39
CA PRO A 93 1.29 13.31 -23.65
C PRO A 93 0.26 12.19 -23.46
N LYS A 94 -0.70 12.07 -24.40
CA LYS A 94 -1.69 11.00 -24.39
C LYS A 94 -1.07 9.61 -24.56
N ASP A 95 -0.01 9.55 -25.35
CA ASP A 95 0.75 8.37 -25.75
C ASP A 95 2.06 8.18 -24.95
N ALA A 96 2.15 8.83 -23.78
CA ALA A 96 3.30 8.68 -22.89
C ALA A 96 3.59 7.21 -22.59
N LYS A 97 4.88 6.85 -22.56
CA LYS A 97 5.31 5.49 -22.19
C LYS A 97 5.21 5.22 -20.70
N VAL A 98 5.32 6.26 -19.88
CA VAL A 98 5.29 6.21 -18.41
C VAL A 98 4.13 7.04 -17.89
N ASN A 99 3.42 6.48 -16.90
CA ASN A 99 2.29 7.12 -16.26
C ASN A 99 2.50 7.20 -14.76
N VAL A 100 2.17 8.35 -14.17
CA VAL A 100 2.00 8.56 -12.74
C VAL A 100 0.51 8.75 -12.49
N ILE A 101 -0.08 7.89 -11.67
CA ILE A 101 -1.49 7.96 -11.29
C ILE A 101 -1.54 8.33 -9.81
N GLU A 102 -2.24 9.40 -9.46
CA GLU A 102 -2.40 9.87 -8.10
C GLU A 102 -3.86 9.80 -7.67
N PHE A 103 -4.15 9.03 -6.63
CA PHE A 103 -5.41 9.08 -5.88
C PHE A 103 -5.22 10.02 -4.70
N PHE A 104 -6.03 11.07 -4.64
CA PHE A 104 -5.83 12.15 -3.67
C PHE A 104 -7.14 12.79 -3.21
N ASP A 105 -7.07 13.53 -2.10
CA ASP A 105 -8.14 14.34 -1.54
C ASP A 105 -7.58 15.73 -1.18
N TYR A 106 -8.25 16.80 -1.57
CA TYR A 106 -7.82 18.16 -1.26
C TYR A 106 -7.83 18.51 0.23
N GLN A 107 -8.55 17.75 1.05
CA GLN A 107 -8.54 17.91 2.51
C GLN A 107 -7.50 17.04 3.21
N CYS A 108 -6.74 16.26 2.46
CA CYS A 108 -5.70 15.38 3.00
C CYS A 108 -4.39 16.16 3.18
N MET A 109 -3.91 16.23 4.42
CA MET A 109 -2.63 16.88 4.77
C MET A 109 -1.44 16.28 4.00
N TYR A 110 -1.39 14.95 3.83
CA TYR A 110 -0.28 14.31 3.11
C TYR A 110 -0.37 14.53 1.60
N CYS A 111 -1.58 14.70 1.03
CA CYS A 111 -1.75 15.12 -0.35
C CYS A 111 -1.26 16.56 -0.55
N SER A 112 -1.61 17.45 0.37
CA SER A 112 -1.10 18.82 0.40
C SER A 112 0.44 18.88 0.44
N LYS A 113 1.06 18.02 1.25
CA LYS A 113 2.54 17.94 1.34
C LYS A 113 3.22 17.45 0.07
N ILE A 114 2.63 16.48 -0.66
CA ILE A 114 3.26 15.90 -1.84
C ILE A 114 2.97 16.69 -3.11
N ALA A 115 1.94 17.54 -3.13
CA ALA A 115 1.49 18.27 -4.30
C ALA A 115 2.58 19.09 -4.98
N ASP A 116 3.44 19.77 -4.20
CA ASP A 116 4.59 20.51 -4.75
C ASP A 116 5.61 19.57 -5.42
N THR A 117 5.83 18.38 -4.87
CA THR A 117 6.71 17.38 -5.49
C THR A 117 6.13 16.89 -6.81
N VAL A 118 4.84 16.55 -6.85
CA VAL A 118 4.14 16.12 -8.07
C VAL A 118 4.25 17.19 -9.15
N LYS A 119 3.96 18.45 -8.82
CA LYS A 119 4.10 19.59 -9.72
C LYS A 119 5.53 19.77 -10.27
N GLN A 120 6.55 19.60 -9.42
CA GLN A 120 7.94 19.69 -9.85
C GLN A 120 8.34 18.52 -10.75
N LEU A 121 7.87 17.30 -10.45
CA LEU A 121 8.14 16.12 -11.27
C LEU A 121 7.44 16.22 -12.62
N GLU A 122 6.20 16.74 -12.67
CA GLU A 122 5.50 17.05 -13.91
C GLU A 122 6.33 18.00 -14.80
N ALA A 123 6.82 19.08 -14.23
CA ALA A 123 7.62 20.05 -14.97
C ALA A 123 8.97 19.50 -15.45
N LYS A 124 9.57 18.57 -14.72
CA LYS A 124 10.87 17.94 -15.03
C LYS A 124 10.78 16.77 -16.01
N ASN A 125 9.60 16.16 -16.15
CA ASN A 125 9.37 14.96 -16.96
C ASN A 125 8.20 15.20 -17.93
N PRO A 126 8.35 16.08 -18.92
CA PRO A 126 7.26 16.48 -19.85
C PRO A 126 6.77 15.31 -20.73
N GLU A 127 7.52 14.22 -20.83
CA GLU A 127 7.19 12.99 -21.55
C GLU A 127 6.34 12.01 -20.73
N VAL A 128 6.19 12.25 -19.42
CA VAL A 128 5.40 11.44 -18.49
C VAL A 128 3.96 11.96 -18.45
N LYS A 129 3.01 11.05 -18.41
CA LYS A 129 1.60 11.36 -18.21
C LYS A 129 1.24 11.30 -16.73
N PHE A 130 0.73 12.40 -16.18
CA PHE A 130 0.22 12.50 -14.83
C PHE A 130 -1.30 12.43 -14.86
N ILE A 131 -1.88 11.45 -14.17
CA ILE A 131 -3.32 11.14 -14.13
C ILE A 131 -3.81 11.37 -12.71
N PHE A 132 -4.84 12.21 -12.57
CA PHE A 132 -5.35 12.68 -11.28
C PHE A 132 -6.70 12.02 -10.97
N LYS A 133 -6.70 11.07 -10.05
CA LYS A 133 -7.88 10.36 -9.58
C LYS A 133 -8.43 11.07 -8.34
N GLU A 134 -9.35 12.01 -8.55
CA GLU A 134 -10.09 12.67 -7.48
C GLU A 134 -10.77 11.63 -6.59
N THR A 135 -10.36 11.53 -5.33
CA THR A 135 -10.80 10.48 -4.40
C THR A 135 -11.09 11.08 -3.02
N PRO A 136 -12.21 11.78 -2.87
CA PRO A 136 -12.53 12.55 -1.67
C PRO A 136 -12.92 11.64 -0.50
N ILE A 137 -11.91 10.97 0.11
CA ILE A 137 -12.10 10.03 1.23
C ILE A 137 -12.64 10.71 2.49
N PHE A 138 -12.43 12.01 2.62
CA PHE A 138 -12.91 12.81 3.75
C PHE A 138 -14.26 13.49 3.48
N ALA A 139 -14.97 13.15 2.39
CA ALA A 139 -16.25 13.78 2.03
C ALA A 139 -17.34 13.67 3.11
N SER A 140 -17.35 12.58 3.89
CA SER A 140 -18.28 12.40 5.00
C SER A 140 -17.99 13.30 6.19
N ARG A 141 -16.74 13.75 6.34
CA ARG A 141 -16.29 14.62 7.44
C ARG A 141 -16.31 16.10 7.01
N TRP A 142 -15.90 16.38 5.77
CA TRP A 142 -15.77 17.73 5.23
C TRP A 142 -16.36 17.80 3.83
N GLU A 143 -17.53 18.42 3.69
CA GLU A 143 -18.23 18.55 2.40
C GLU A 143 -17.35 19.19 1.30
N ALA A 144 -16.45 20.09 1.69
CA ALA A 144 -15.51 20.72 0.76
C ALA A 144 -14.58 19.73 0.06
N SER A 145 -14.28 18.56 0.64
CA SER A 145 -13.53 17.48 -0.01
C SER A 145 -14.23 17.03 -1.30
N LYS A 146 -15.49 16.63 -1.19
CA LYS A 146 -16.33 16.26 -2.33
C LYS A 146 -16.50 17.40 -3.32
N TYR A 147 -16.78 18.60 -2.80
CA TYR A 147 -17.03 19.78 -3.63
C TYR A 147 -15.83 20.16 -4.49
N ALA A 148 -14.61 20.08 -3.92
CA ALA A 148 -13.39 20.34 -4.66
C ALA A 148 -13.14 19.30 -5.76
N ALA A 149 -13.37 18.02 -5.46
CA ALA A 149 -13.25 16.93 -6.42
C ALA A 149 -14.23 17.06 -7.60
N ASP A 150 -15.50 17.35 -7.32
CA ASP A 150 -16.52 17.61 -8.35
C ASP A 150 -16.14 18.83 -9.21
N MET A 151 -15.68 19.91 -8.58
CA MET A 151 -15.24 21.12 -9.29
C MET A 151 -14.06 20.84 -10.20
N GLY A 152 -13.05 20.10 -9.73
CA GLY A 152 -11.89 19.71 -10.52
C GLY A 152 -12.26 18.90 -11.75
N ASN A 153 -13.06 17.84 -11.57
CA ASN A 153 -13.56 17.02 -12.67
C ASN A 153 -14.38 17.83 -13.68
N TRP A 154 -15.25 18.72 -13.20
CA TRP A 154 -16.04 19.58 -14.06
C TRP A 154 -15.18 20.57 -14.85
N ILE A 155 -14.19 21.20 -14.20
CA ILE A 155 -13.22 22.08 -14.88
C ILE A 155 -12.50 21.31 -15.99
N TYR A 156 -12.02 20.10 -15.71
CA TYR A 156 -11.36 19.28 -16.72
C TYR A 156 -12.26 19.02 -17.94
N GLN A 157 -13.52 18.67 -17.73
CA GLN A 157 -14.47 18.43 -18.81
C GLN A 157 -14.77 19.68 -19.64
N GLN A 158 -14.80 20.87 -19.02
CA GLN A 158 -15.11 22.13 -19.71
C GLN A 158 -13.90 22.77 -20.39
N LYS A 159 -12.72 22.66 -19.80
CA LYS A 159 -11.53 23.45 -20.14
C LYS A 159 -10.26 22.62 -20.39
N GLY A 160 -10.30 21.30 -20.15
CA GLY A 160 -9.19 20.40 -20.34
C GLY A 160 -8.08 20.47 -19.28
N GLY A 161 -7.02 19.69 -19.51
CA GLY A 161 -5.98 19.41 -18.51
C GLY A 161 -5.20 20.64 -18.04
N ALA A 162 -4.86 21.57 -18.94
CA ALA A 162 -4.08 22.74 -18.55
C ALA A 162 -4.83 23.67 -17.57
N THR A 163 -6.15 23.80 -17.69
CA THR A 163 -6.96 24.60 -16.75
C THR A 163 -7.17 23.83 -15.45
N TYR A 164 -7.38 22.51 -15.55
CA TYR A 164 -7.45 21.62 -14.40
C TYR A 164 -6.17 21.71 -13.55
N ALA A 165 -4.99 21.62 -14.17
CA ALA A 165 -3.72 21.73 -13.46
C ALA A 165 -3.59 23.04 -12.68
N LYS A 166 -4.00 24.17 -13.29
CA LYS A 166 -3.99 25.46 -12.58
C LYS A 166 -4.91 25.44 -11.37
N TYR A 167 -6.11 24.87 -11.52
CA TYR A 167 -7.05 24.72 -10.41
C TYR A 167 -6.47 23.82 -9.31
N HIS A 168 -6.06 22.61 -9.65
CA HIS A 168 -5.49 21.62 -8.72
C HIS A 168 -4.32 22.21 -7.91
N ASN A 169 -3.35 22.79 -8.61
CA ASN A 169 -2.19 23.39 -7.97
C ASN A 169 -2.55 24.60 -7.10
N ALA A 170 -3.52 25.41 -7.51
CA ALA A 170 -3.96 26.57 -6.73
C ALA A 170 -4.72 26.16 -5.47
N VAL A 171 -5.52 25.10 -5.50
CA VAL A 171 -6.19 24.57 -4.30
C VAL A 171 -5.16 24.12 -3.28
N PHE A 172 -4.18 23.27 -3.67
CA PHE A 172 -3.13 22.84 -2.75
C PHE A 172 -2.22 23.99 -2.29
N ALA A 173 -1.94 24.98 -3.13
CA ALA A 173 -1.12 26.15 -2.78
C ALA A 173 -1.77 27.02 -1.68
N THR A 174 -3.06 26.87 -1.39
CA THR A 174 -3.69 27.53 -0.23
C THR A 174 -3.15 27.05 1.09
N GLY A 175 -2.59 25.84 1.16
CA GLY A 175 -2.23 25.15 2.41
C GLY A 175 -3.42 24.86 3.33
N LYS A 176 -4.66 24.98 2.83
CA LYS A 176 -5.89 24.73 3.58
C LYS A 176 -6.30 23.28 3.40
N ASP A 177 -6.08 22.48 4.41
CA ASP A 177 -6.45 21.06 4.50
C ASP A 177 -7.21 20.79 5.83
N GLU A 178 -7.57 19.56 6.09
CA GLU A 178 -8.17 19.09 7.35
C GLU A 178 -9.34 19.96 7.86
N GLY A 179 -10.25 20.32 6.94
CA GLY A 179 -11.43 21.12 7.23
C GLY A 179 -11.26 22.63 7.06
N LYS A 180 -10.06 23.11 6.75
CA LYS A 180 -9.79 24.55 6.57
C LYS A 180 -10.17 25.05 5.16
N LEU A 181 -10.13 24.17 4.15
CA LEU A 181 -10.59 24.50 2.79
C LEU A 181 -12.10 24.62 2.77
N THR A 182 -12.61 25.74 2.26
CA THR A 182 -14.04 26.03 2.19
C THR A 182 -14.56 26.03 0.76
N LYS A 183 -15.86 25.87 0.55
CA LYS A 183 -16.52 26.04 -0.77
C LYS A 183 -16.24 27.43 -1.38
N GLN A 184 -16.15 28.46 -0.55
CA GLN A 184 -15.85 29.81 -1.02
C GLN A 184 -14.41 29.89 -1.57
N ASP A 185 -13.43 29.28 -0.90
CA ASP A 185 -12.06 29.21 -1.41
C ASP A 185 -12.03 28.52 -2.77
N ILE A 186 -12.72 27.37 -2.89
CA ILE A 186 -12.81 26.58 -4.12
C ILE A 186 -13.40 27.42 -5.26
N ASN A 187 -14.54 28.09 -5.00
CA ASN A 187 -15.19 28.96 -6.00
C ASN A 187 -14.29 30.12 -6.43
N THR A 188 -13.59 30.75 -5.48
CA THR A 188 -12.65 31.85 -5.78
C THR A 188 -11.51 31.34 -6.69
N ILE A 189 -10.96 30.17 -6.40
CA ILE A 189 -9.90 29.56 -7.21
C ILE A 189 -10.43 29.18 -8.60
N ALA A 190 -11.61 28.52 -8.67
CA ALA A 190 -12.22 28.15 -9.95
C ALA A 190 -12.44 29.39 -10.84
N THR A 191 -12.96 30.48 -10.25
CA THR A 191 -13.13 31.76 -10.96
C THR A 191 -11.80 32.32 -11.45
N SER A 192 -10.74 32.26 -10.63
CA SER A 192 -9.42 32.77 -10.97
C SER A 192 -8.77 32.04 -12.15
N VAL A 193 -9.13 30.78 -12.40
CA VAL A 193 -8.66 30.02 -13.57
C VAL A 193 -9.60 30.15 -14.79
N GLY A 194 -10.54 31.09 -14.75
CA GLY A 194 -11.40 31.44 -15.89
C GLY A 194 -12.63 30.58 -16.05
N VAL A 195 -13.18 30.07 -14.94
CA VAL A 195 -14.38 29.24 -14.90
C VAL A 195 -15.57 30.01 -14.33
N ASP A 196 -16.71 29.92 -14.97
CA ASP A 196 -17.97 30.49 -14.50
C ASP A 196 -18.65 29.52 -13.54
N VAL A 197 -18.40 29.70 -12.24
CA VAL A 197 -18.93 28.83 -11.18
C VAL A 197 -20.45 28.82 -11.08
N SER A 198 -21.16 29.83 -11.69
CA SER A 198 -22.62 29.81 -11.73
C SER A 198 -23.19 28.66 -12.59
N LYS A 199 -22.37 28.13 -13.50
CA LYS A 199 -22.69 26.99 -14.38
C LYS A 199 -22.21 25.66 -13.82
N PHE A 200 -21.60 25.65 -12.65
CA PHE A 200 -21.11 24.43 -12.05
C PHE A 200 -22.23 23.41 -11.82
N ASN A 201 -22.01 22.21 -12.33
CA ASN A 201 -22.92 21.09 -12.14
C ASN A 201 -22.11 19.87 -11.68
N ALA A 202 -22.29 19.48 -10.43
CA ALA A 202 -21.65 18.30 -9.86
C ALA A 202 -22.19 17.03 -10.52
N ASN A 203 -21.32 16.18 -11.03
CA ASN A 203 -21.71 14.94 -11.71
C ASN A 203 -21.23 13.66 -10.99
N ASN A 204 -20.59 13.80 -9.83
CA ASN A 204 -20.08 12.71 -8.98
C ASN A 204 -19.16 11.72 -9.72
N THR A 205 -18.45 12.14 -10.77
CA THR A 205 -17.54 11.26 -11.53
C THR A 205 -16.44 10.67 -10.66
N PHE A 206 -16.10 11.31 -9.54
CA PHE A 206 -15.15 10.79 -8.55
C PHE A 206 -15.59 9.44 -7.94
N MET A 207 -16.87 9.06 -8.00
CA MET A 207 -17.35 7.77 -7.48
C MET A 207 -16.66 6.58 -8.14
N ASN A 208 -16.40 6.66 -9.45
CA ASN A 208 -15.68 5.64 -10.19
C ASN A 208 -14.23 5.49 -9.68
N ASN A 209 -13.60 6.63 -9.33
CA ASN A 209 -12.26 6.61 -8.75
C ASN A 209 -12.26 5.99 -7.35
N PHE A 210 -13.30 6.27 -6.55
CA PHE A 210 -13.44 5.71 -5.21
C PHE A 210 -13.64 4.19 -5.24
N GLU A 211 -14.46 3.70 -6.20
CA GLU A 211 -14.64 2.27 -6.43
C GLU A 211 -13.33 1.61 -6.86
N LEU A 212 -12.61 2.22 -7.81
CA LEU A 212 -11.31 1.73 -8.27
C LEU A 212 -10.28 1.72 -7.12
N PHE A 213 -10.21 2.81 -6.35
CA PHE A 213 -9.34 2.92 -5.16
C PHE A 213 -9.54 1.76 -4.19
N SER A 214 -10.81 1.42 -3.92
CA SER A 214 -11.17 0.29 -3.05
C SER A 214 -10.80 -1.06 -3.66
N LYS A 215 -11.02 -1.25 -4.98
CA LYS A 215 -10.63 -2.47 -5.71
C LYS A 215 -9.12 -2.70 -5.70
N LEU A 216 -8.34 -1.64 -5.71
CA LEU A 216 -6.87 -1.71 -5.62
C LEU A 216 -6.35 -1.99 -4.21
N GLY A 217 -7.25 -2.05 -3.22
CA GLY A 217 -6.90 -2.30 -1.81
C GLY A 217 -6.31 -1.09 -1.09
N PHE A 218 -6.43 0.11 -1.66
CA PHE A 218 -5.94 1.33 -1.03
C PHE A 218 -6.85 1.77 0.11
N GLN A 219 -6.25 2.29 1.20
CA GLN A 219 -6.97 2.66 2.42
C GLN A 219 -6.76 4.13 2.81
N GLY A 220 -5.88 4.84 2.14
CA GLY A 220 -5.55 6.23 2.45
C GLY A 220 -4.94 6.97 1.26
N THR A 221 -5.02 8.30 1.31
CA THR A 221 -4.45 9.19 0.31
C THR A 221 -3.23 9.92 0.87
N PRO A 222 -2.26 10.33 0.04
CA PRO A 222 -2.17 9.99 -1.37
C PRO A 222 -1.80 8.51 -1.58
N ALA A 223 -2.33 7.92 -2.66
CA ALA A 223 -1.82 6.65 -3.18
C ALA A 223 -1.37 6.90 -4.63
N LEU A 224 -0.10 6.63 -4.91
CA LEU A 224 0.47 6.86 -6.22
C LEU A 224 0.90 5.55 -6.86
N ILE A 225 0.66 5.44 -8.16
CA ILE A 225 1.11 4.33 -8.99
C ILE A 225 1.98 4.90 -10.10
N VAL A 226 3.17 4.32 -10.28
CA VAL A 226 4.00 4.60 -11.47
C VAL A 226 4.10 3.30 -12.27
N MET A 227 3.71 3.37 -13.54
CA MET A 227 3.63 2.18 -14.39
C MET A 227 3.81 2.52 -15.88
N PRO A 228 4.27 1.57 -16.71
CA PRO A 228 4.32 1.77 -18.15
C PRO A 228 2.92 1.73 -18.79
N SER A 229 2.80 2.23 -20.02
CA SER A 229 1.55 2.16 -20.79
C SER A 229 1.30 0.77 -21.41
N ASN A 230 2.35 -0.01 -21.62
CA ASN A 230 2.30 -1.32 -22.26
C ASN A 230 3.22 -2.30 -21.53
N ASN A 231 3.04 -3.60 -21.76
CA ASN A 231 3.85 -4.66 -21.15
C ASN A 231 3.90 -4.56 -19.61
N ILE A 232 2.73 -4.31 -19.02
CA ILE A 232 2.57 -4.09 -17.58
C ILE A 232 2.77 -5.42 -16.85
N THR A 233 3.71 -5.44 -15.90
CA THR A 233 4.02 -6.60 -15.05
C THR A 233 4.17 -6.16 -13.59
N ALA A 234 4.16 -7.10 -12.66
CA ALA A 234 4.37 -6.77 -11.26
C ALA A 234 5.76 -6.15 -10.96
N ASP A 235 6.75 -6.40 -11.83
CA ASP A 235 8.11 -5.91 -11.65
C ASP A 235 8.30 -4.46 -12.07
N ASN A 236 7.46 -3.96 -13.02
CA ASN A 236 7.53 -2.58 -13.53
C ASN A 236 6.40 -1.68 -13.05
N ILE A 237 5.69 -2.08 -11.98
CA ILE A 237 4.72 -1.28 -11.26
C ILE A 237 5.32 -0.89 -9.91
N HIS A 238 5.26 0.40 -9.60
CA HIS A 238 5.61 0.93 -8.29
C HIS A 238 4.39 1.56 -7.65
N ILE A 239 4.06 1.10 -6.43
CA ILE A 239 2.98 1.65 -5.61
C ILE A 239 3.59 2.38 -4.43
N ILE A 240 3.25 3.65 -4.28
CA ILE A 240 3.73 4.52 -3.21
C ILE A 240 2.51 4.96 -2.38
N ASN A 241 2.44 4.50 -1.14
CA ASN A 241 1.38 4.88 -0.20
C ASN A 241 1.87 6.01 0.70
N GLY A 242 1.11 7.09 0.77
CA GLY A 242 1.42 8.26 1.59
C GLY A 242 2.52 9.15 1.01
N TYR A 243 3.07 10.00 1.86
CA TYR A 243 4.07 11.01 1.50
C TYR A 243 5.47 10.38 1.39
N ASN A 244 5.96 10.17 0.17
CA ASN A 244 7.33 9.70 -0.09
C ASN A 244 7.85 10.25 -1.42
N PRO A 245 8.35 11.51 -1.45
CA PRO A 245 8.81 12.17 -2.67
C PRO A 245 9.98 11.46 -3.35
N ASP A 246 10.92 10.89 -2.58
CA ASP A 246 12.09 10.21 -3.13
C ASP A 246 11.70 8.91 -3.82
N ALA A 247 10.80 8.13 -3.21
CA ALA A 247 10.28 6.92 -3.83
C ALA A 247 9.53 7.23 -5.14
N LEU A 248 8.75 8.32 -5.19
CA LEU A 248 8.05 8.73 -6.40
C LEU A 248 9.04 9.10 -7.53
N ALA A 249 10.03 9.92 -7.21
CA ALA A 249 11.05 10.32 -8.18
C ALA A 249 11.87 9.13 -8.69
N LYS A 250 12.19 8.17 -7.81
CA LYS A 250 12.88 6.93 -8.17
C LYS A 250 12.01 6.05 -9.07
N ALA A 251 10.74 5.87 -8.73
CA ALA A 251 9.81 5.03 -9.47
C ALA A 251 9.65 5.50 -10.93
N ILE A 252 9.59 6.81 -11.17
CA ILE A 252 9.54 7.37 -12.54
C ILE A 252 10.78 6.91 -13.33
N LYS A 253 11.98 7.06 -12.78
CA LYS A 253 13.23 6.66 -13.44
C LYS A 253 13.30 5.14 -13.68
N ASP A 254 12.86 4.33 -12.72
CA ASP A 254 12.86 2.86 -12.85
C ASP A 254 11.94 2.42 -14.00
N VAL A 255 10.73 3.01 -14.10
CA VAL A 255 9.78 2.70 -15.18
C VAL A 255 10.28 3.22 -16.52
N GLU A 256 10.86 4.42 -16.59
CA GLU A 256 11.51 4.94 -17.81
C GLU A 256 12.59 3.99 -18.32
N ALA A 257 13.42 3.45 -17.42
CA ALA A 257 14.47 2.51 -17.79
C ALA A 257 13.89 1.18 -18.35
N SER A 258 12.72 0.75 -17.87
CA SER A 258 12.05 -0.48 -18.32
C SER A 258 11.32 -0.34 -19.66
N THR A 259 11.14 0.90 -20.17
CA THR A 259 10.40 1.20 -21.42
C THR A 259 11.30 1.57 -22.60
N LYS A 260 12.61 1.54 -22.39
CA LYS A 260 13.63 1.72 -23.45
C LYS A 260 13.85 0.43 -24.19
#